data_0cb40060e89cfdf59a314182df067cf8
#
_entry.id   0cb40060e89cfdf59a314182df067cf8
#
_cell.length_a   1.000
_cell.length_b   1.000
_cell.length_c   1.000
_cell.angle_alpha   90.00
_cell.angle_beta   90.00
_cell.angle_gamma   90.00
#
_symmetry.space_group_name_H-M   'P 1'
#
loop_
_entity.id
_entity.type
_entity.pdbx_description
1 polymer ?
#
loop_
_entity_poly.entity_id
_entity_poly.type
_entity_poly.pdbx_seq_one_letter_code
_entity_poly.pdbx_strand_id
1 'polypeptide(L)'
;FIYPFVKTREWYLLTQFTRQGIMDEHIYVGNKYPSVKLNTTYCFGIDDYEFVVAFETDSPDDFLDLVQELRETEGSRYVKEDTPIFSCVAMSIEDTVKSLGC
;
A
#
# COMPACT_ATOMS: atom_id res chain seq x y z
N PHE A 1 -2.96 -8.33 1.24
CA PHE A 1 -1.87 -7.79 2.06
C PHE A 1 -2.24 -6.40 2.52
N ILE A 2 -2.31 -6.20 3.82
CA ILE A 2 -2.77 -4.94 4.42
C ILE A 2 -1.69 -4.40 5.33
N TYR A 3 -1.33 -3.13 5.15
CA TYR A 3 -0.39 -2.49 6.07
C TYR A 3 -0.60 -0.99 6.16
N PRO A 4 -0.27 -0.41 7.34
CA PRO A 4 -0.31 1.03 7.54
C PRO A 4 0.87 1.70 6.86
N PHE A 5 0.73 2.99 6.62
CA PHE A 5 1.74 3.73 5.89
C PHE A 5 1.92 5.13 6.46
N VAL A 6 3.17 5.55 6.61
CA VAL A 6 3.55 6.91 6.99
C VAL A 6 4.64 7.38 6.05
N LYS A 7 4.46 8.56 5.48
CA LYS A 7 5.47 9.21 4.65
C LYS A 7 6.32 10.16 5.51
N THR A 8 7.51 10.48 5.00
CA THR A 8 8.38 11.45 5.66
C THR A 8 7.79 12.86 5.57
N ARG A 9 8.24 13.76 6.46
CA ARG A 9 7.86 15.16 6.39
C ARG A 9 8.29 15.78 5.06
N GLU A 10 9.44 15.39 4.55
CA GLU A 10 9.98 15.88 3.28
C GLU A 10 9.03 15.63 2.11
N TRP A 11 8.29 14.53 2.12
CA TRP A 11 7.29 14.25 1.10
C TRP A 11 6.26 15.37 0.99
N TYR A 12 5.73 15.78 2.14
CA TYR A 12 4.68 16.79 2.22
C TYR A 12 5.19 18.21 1.93
N LEU A 13 6.50 18.43 2.07
CA LEU A 13 7.13 19.71 1.77
C LEU A 13 7.54 19.86 0.30
N LEU A 14 7.47 18.79 -0.49
CA LEU A 14 7.66 18.86 -1.93
C LEU A 14 6.51 19.62 -2.58
N THR A 15 6.77 20.26 -3.71
CA THR A 15 5.70 20.86 -4.50
C THR A 15 4.76 19.79 -5.02
N GLN A 16 3.52 20.18 -5.31
CA GLN A 16 2.53 19.25 -5.88
C GLN A 16 3.02 18.67 -7.21
N PHE A 17 3.67 19.47 -8.04
CA PHE A 17 4.21 18.99 -9.32
C PHE A 17 5.28 17.92 -9.12
N THR A 18 6.19 18.11 -8.17
CA THR A 18 7.24 17.13 -7.86
C THR A 18 6.63 15.84 -7.34
N ARG A 19 5.68 15.93 -6.40
CA ARG A 19 4.96 14.75 -5.88
C ARG A 19 4.24 14.00 -6.99
N GLN A 20 3.59 14.73 -7.90
CA GLN A 20 2.88 14.10 -9.01
C GLN A 20 3.83 13.33 -9.92
N GLY A 21 5.00 13.90 -10.24
CA GLY A 21 6.00 13.21 -11.07
C GLY A 21 6.50 11.92 -10.42
N ILE A 22 6.74 11.95 -9.10
CA ILE A 22 7.14 10.76 -8.34
C ILE A 22 6.03 9.72 -8.34
N MET A 23 4.77 10.16 -8.17
CA MET A 23 3.62 9.25 -8.21
C MET A 23 3.38 8.68 -9.59
N ASP A 24 3.67 9.42 -10.65
CA ASP A 24 3.55 8.92 -12.03
C ASP A 24 4.50 7.73 -12.26
N GLU A 25 5.72 7.79 -11.75
CA GLU A 25 6.64 6.64 -11.78
C GLU A 25 6.06 5.46 -11.01
N HIS A 26 5.54 5.71 -9.83
CA HIS A 26 4.93 4.70 -8.98
C HIS A 26 3.74 4.02 -9.69
N ILE A 27 2.88 4.80 -10.31
CA ILE A 27 1.72 4.31 -11.07
C ILE A 27 2.19 3.49 -12.28
N TYR A 28 3.23 3.95 -12.98
CA TYR A 28 3.81 3.23 -14.12
C TYR A 28 4.26 1.83 -13.71
N VAL A 29 4.97 1.71 -12.57
CA VAL A 29 5.38 0.40 -12.04
C VAL A 29 4.17 -0.44 -11.66
N GLY A 30 3.18 0.15 -10.97
CA GLY A 30 1.97 -0.55 -10.58
C GLY A 30 1.21 -1.15 -11.77
N ASN A 31 1.18 -0.43 -12.88
CA ASN A 31 0.48 -0.88 -14.10
C ASN A 31 1.13 -2.08 -14.79
N LYS A 32 2.36 -2.44 -14.43
CA LYS A 32 2.99 -3.67 -14.90
C LYS A 32 2.39 -4.92 -14.25
N TYR A 33 1.64 -4.76 -13.17
CA TYR A 33 1.08 -5.86 -12.38
C TYR A 33 -0.44 -5.76 -12.27
N PRO A 34 -1.17 -5.94 -13.39
CA PRO A 34 -2.63 -5.79 -13.40
C PRO A 34 -3.36 -6.82 -12.53
N SER A 35 -2.69 -7.93 -12.17
CA SER A 35 -3.22 -8.94 -11.26
C SER A 35 -3.29 -8.45 -9.80
N VAL A 36 -2.63 -7.35 -9.47
CA VAL A 36 -2.59 -6.79 -8.13
C VAL A 36 -3.44 -5.52 -8.09
N LYS A 37 -4.47 -5.53 -7.24
CA LYS A 37 -5.38 -4.40 -7.07
C LYS A 37 -5.04 -3.68 -5.77
N LEU A 38 -4.88 -2.37 -5.84
CA LEU A 38 -4.62 -1.53 -4.68
C LEU A 38 -5.88 -0.80 -4.23
N ASN A 39 -6.12 -0.83 -2.92
CA ASN A 39 -7.10 0.02 -2.25
C ASN A 39 -6.37 0.83 -1.17
N THR A 40 -6.68 2.11 -1.07
CA THR A 40 -6.07 3.01 -0.08
C THR A 40 -7.15 3.75 0.68
N THR A 41 -7.02 3.81 2.00
CA THR A 41 -7.87 4.62 2.87
C THR A 41 -7.01 5.54 3.71
N TYR A 42 -7.52 6.74 4.02
CA TYR A 42 -6.79 7.77 4.73
C TYR A 42 -7.23 7.83 6.19
N CYS A 43 -6.26 8.00 7.10
CA CYS A 43 -6.51 8.11 8.53
C CYS A 43 -5.71 9.23 9.20
N PHE A 44 -5.33 10.25 8.44
CA PHE A 44 -4.61 11.42 8.95
C PHE A 44 -5.33 12.04 10.14
N GLY A 45 -4.63 12.11 11.29
CA GLY A 45 -5.17 12.74 12.50
C GLY A 45 -6.20 11.91 13.27
N ILE A 46 -6.62 10.77 12.72
CA ILE A 46 -7.56 9.85 13.37
C ILE A 46 -6.79 8.72 14.05
N ASP A 47 -5.67 8.32 13.47
CA ASP A 47 -4.81 7.25 13.95
C ASP A 47 -3.35 7.72 13.91
N ASP A 48 -2.45 6.92 14.46
CA ASP A 48 -1.01 7.18 14.44
C ASP A 48 -0.42 7.11 13.03
N TYR A 49 -1.11 6.42 12.12
CA TYR A 49 -0.71 6.28 10.73
C TYR A 49 -1.44 7.28 9.85
N GLU A 50 -0.91 7.52 8.64
CA GLU A 50 -1.48 8.47 7.71
C GLU A 50 -2.47 7.83 6.76
N PHE A 51 -2.19 6.58 6.35
CA PHE A 51 -3.11 5.81 5.53
C PHE A 51 -2.85 4.32 5.66
N VAL A 52 -3.82 3.54 5.19
CA VAL A 52 -3.75 2.08 5.16
C VAL A 52 -3.88 1.66 3.69
N VAL A 53 -2.95 0.82 3.25
CA VAL A 53 -3.00 0.22 1.93
C VAL A 53 -3.44 -1.23 2.03
N ALA A 54 -4.31 -1.65 1.12
CA ALA A 54 -4.78 -3.02 1.03
C ALA A 54 -4.62 -3.50 -0.42
N PHE A 55 -3.73 -4.46 -0.61
CA PHE A 55 -3.52 -5.09 -1.92
C PHE A 55 -4.28 -6.39 -1.99
N GLU A 56 -5.02 -6.58 -3.07
CA GLU A 56 -5.73 -7.82 -3.38
C GLU A 56 -5.11 -8.49 -4.60
N THR A 57 -4.83 -9.77 -4.50
CA THR A 57 -4.29 -10.54 -5.62
C THR A 57 -4.50 -12.03 -5.39
N ASP A 58 -4.65 -12.77 -6.49
CA ASP A 58 -4.60 -14.25 -6.49
C ASP A 58 -3.18 -14.75 -6.73
N SER A 59 -2.22 -13.85 -6.95
CA SER A 59 -0.84 -14.17 -7.28
C SER A 59 0.12 -13.46 -6.30
N PRO A 60 0.43 -14.08 -5.15
CA PRO A 60 1.36 -13.49 -4.17
C PRO A 60 2.75 -13.21 -4.74
N ASP A 61 3.22 -13.99 -5.70
CA ASP A 61 4.49 -13.76 -6.37
C ASP A 61 4.48 -12.48 -7.22
N ASP A 62 3.36 -12.15 -7.87
CA ASP A 62 3.23 -10.85 -8.56
C ASP A 62 3.29 -9.69 -7.56
N PHE A 63 2.67 -9.84 -6.40
CA PHE A 63 2.74 -8.83 -5.35
C PHE A 63 4.19 -8.66 -4.84
N LEU A 64 4.91 -9.76 -4.65
CA LEU A 64 6.30 -9.72 -4.22
C LEU A 64 7.16 -8.97 -5.25
N ASP A 65 7.00 -9.27 -6.53
CA ASP A 65 7.73 -8.60 -7.61
C ASP A 65 7.38 -7.12 -7.69
N LEU A 66 6.10 -6.77 -7.54
CA LEU A 66 5.66 -5.38 -7.51
C LEU A 66 6.33 -4.61 -6.39
N VAL A 67 6.33 -5.14 -5.17
CA VAL A 67 6.92 -4.46 -4.02
C VAL A 67 8.42 -4.27 -4.21
N GLN A 68 9.11 -5.27 -4.75
CA GLN A 68 10.54 -5.14 -5.05
C GLN A 68 10.81 -4.00 -6.03
N GLU A 69 10.03 -3.90 -7.11
CA GLU A 69 10.19 -2.80 -8.06
C GLU A 69 9.85 -1.44 -7.42
N LEU A 70 8.80 -1.37 -6.62
CA LEU A 70 8.44 -0.12 -5.93
C LEU A 70 9.54 0.37 -5.00
N ARG A 71 10.30 -0.53 -4.38
CA ARG A 71 11.45 -0.16 -3.53
C ARG A 71 12.55 0.56 -4.30
N GLU A 72 12.62 0.35 -5.60
CA GLU A 72 13.63 0.97 -6.47
C GLU A 72 13.15 2.31 -7.06
N THR A 73 11.90 2.71 -6.82
CA THR A 73 11.38 3.99 -7.31
C THR A 73 11.74 5.14 -6.37
N GLU A 74 11.71 6.36 -6.91
CA GLU A 74 12.00 7.57 -6.13
C GLU A 74 11.03 7.73 -4.95
N GLY A 75 9.78 7.28 -5.11
CA GLY A 75 8.77 7.35 -4.04
C GLY A 75 9.17 6.62 -2.77
N SER A 76 9.98 5.57 -2.89
CA SER A 76 10.41 4.79 -1.72
C SER A 76 11.31 5.58 -0.77
N ARG A 77 11.99 6.63 -1.26
CA ARG A 77 12.81 7.54 -0.46
C ARG A 77 12.00 8.22 0.64
N TYR A 78 10.71 8.40 0.44
CA TYR A 78 9.82 9.18 1.30
C TYR A 78 8.94 8.32 2.20
N VAL A 79 9.22 7.04 2.30
CA VAL A 79 8.52 6.15 3.22
C VAL A 79 9.21 6.19 4.58
N LYS A 80 8.47 6.58 5.61
CA LYS A 80 8.95 6.55 7.00
C LYS A 80 8.64 5.21 7.63
N GLU A 81 7.43 4.70 7.41
CA GLU A 81 6.99 3.45 8.00
C GLU A 81 5.92 2.80 7.12
N ASP A 82 6.01 1.48 6.97
CA ASP A 82 5.05 0.67 6.22
C ASP A 82 4.86 -0.71 6.87
N THR A 83 4.96 -0.75 8.18
CA THR A 83 4.78 -1.97 8.98
C THR A 83 3.82 -1.70 10.14
N PRO A 84 3.18 -2.73 10.71
CA PRO A 84 3.26 -4.15 10.38
C PRO A 84 2.50 -4.52 9.09
N ILE A 85 2.92 -5.60 8.44
CA ILE A 85 2.28 -6.11 7.22
C ILE A 85 1.48 -7.36 7.58
N PHE A 86 0.19 -7.37 7.21
CA PHE A 86 -0.70 -8.50 7.46
C PHE A 86 -1.00 -9.21 6.15
N SER A 87 -0.66 -10.51 6.10
CA SER A 87 -1.07 -11.39 5.01
C SER A 87 -2.44 -11.96 5.35
N CYS A 88 -3.44 -11.72 4.50
CA CYS A 88 -4.82 -12.05 4.77
C CYS A 88 -5.40 -12.90 3.64
N VAL A 89 -6.52 -13.55 3.93
CA VAL A 89 -7.32 -14.25 2.93
C VAL A 89 -8.67 -13.55 2.84
N ALA A 90 -9.06 -13.18 1.61
CA ALA A 90 -10.38 -12.59 1.37
C ALA A 90 -11.47 -13.62 1.62
N MET A 91 -12.48 -13.23 2.36
CA MET A 91 -13.63 -14.10 2.63
C MET A 91 -14.87 -13.25 2.92
N SER A 92 -16.04 -13.87 2.89
CA SER A 92 -17.28 -13.21 3.25
C SER A 92 -17.29 -12.83 4.74
N ILE A 93 -18.15 -11.89 5.12
CA ILE A 93 -18.35 -11.54 6.55
C ILE A 93 -18.80 -12.75 7.33
N GLU A 94 -19.69 -13.58 6.76
CA GLU A 94 -20.20 -14.79 7.40
C GLU A 94 -19.06 -15.77 7.70
N ASP A 95 -18.20 -16.04 6.72
CA ASP A 95 -17.07 -16.95 6.90
C ASP A 95 -16.04 -16.36 7.87
N THR A 96 -15.84 -15.05 7.87
CA THR A 96 -14.97 -14.37 8.82
C THR A 96 -15.46 -14.60 10.25
N VAL A 97 -16.74 -14.41 10.50
CA VAL A 97 -17.32 -14.62 11.82
C VAL A 97 -17.17 -16.07 12.27
N LYS A 98 -17.40 -17.03 11.37
CA LYS A 98 -17.21 -18.45 11.65
C LYS A 98 -15.77 -18.79 11.99
N SER A 99 -14.80 -18.18 11.29
CA SER A 99 -13.37 -18.41 11.54
C SER A 99 -12.93 -17.93 12.92
N LEU A 100 -13.67 -16.99 13.51
CA LEU A 100 -13.44 -16.49 14.87
C LEU A 100 -14.09 -17.35 15.95
N GLY A 101 -14.73 -18.44 15.58
CA GLY A 101 -15.39 -19.36 16.53
C GLY A 101 -16.73 -18.87 17.03
N CYS A 102 -17.35 -17.94 16.34
CA CYS A 102 -18.67 -17.39 16.72
C CYS A 102 -19.82 -18.10 16.05
#